data_54afd93551ed4b128a2e31cfacb08491
#
_entry.id   54afd93551ed4b128a2e31cfacb08491
#
_cell.length_a   1.000
_cell.length_b   1.000
_cell.length_c   1.000
_cell.angle_alpha   90.00
_cell.angle_beta   90.00
_cell.angle_gamma   90.00
#
_symmetry.space_group_name_H-M   'P 1'
#
loop_
_entity.id
_entity.type
_entity.pdbx_description
1 polymer ?
#
loop_
_entity_poly.entity_id
_entity_poly.type
_entity_poly.pdbx_seq_one_letter_code
_entity_poly.pdbx_strand_id
1 'polypeptide(L)'
;ISTYSFERLYQDGGFTRFDAIDKTKEYGCQGVELVLDDKTPDGSTPMEYAKALYAHAKEQGLEVPIYTTGANFFVKEPEKELERLCRHIDIAAECKIPLLRHDVAWGYYEGYTGIKSYKKVIEAVVPFVRQAAEYARERGVKTCSENHGYLLQDSARMLELFAAVDHPNYGFLCDMGNFTVVDEDCATAVSALSDYIVHVHAKDMLVRSGMNFDPGKGYNLSRGGNYWRGTI
;
A
#
# COMPACT_ATOMS: atom_id res chain seq x y z
N ILE A 1 12.13 0.39 7.64
CA ILE A 1 12.01 -0.65 6.58
C ILE A 1 10.61 -1.24 6.64
N SER A 2 10.03 -1.58 5.48
CA SER A 2 8.79 -2.35 5.41
C SER A 2 9.09 -3.85 5.47
N THR A 3 8.28 -4.63 6.18
CA THR A 3 8.38 -6.10 6.15
C THR A 3 8.20 -6.66 4.74
N TYR A 4 7.53 -5.93 3.84
CA TYR A 4 7.44 -6.28 2.42
C TYR A 4 8.81 -6.32 1.71
N SER A 5 9.79 -5.56 2.16
CA SER A 5 11.15 -5.57 1.57
C SER A 5 11.82 -6.94 1.64
N PHE A 6 11.33 -7.83 2.50
CA PHE A 6 11.82 -9.20 2.69
C PHE A 6 10.95 -10.26 2.00
N GLU A 7 9.96 -9.88 1.18
CA GLU A 7 8.95 -10.79 0.62
C GLU A 7 9.56 -11.99 -0.10
N ARG A 8 10.67 -11.81 -0.80
CA ARG A 8 11.36 -12.91 -1.49
C ARG A 8 11.91 -13.97 -0.52
N LEU A 9 12.33 -13.58 0.67
CA LEU A 9 12.88 -14.48 1.67
C LEU A 9 11.79 -15.33 2.34
N TYR A 10 10.56 -14.84 2.42
CA TYR A 10 9.43 -15.62 2.96
C TYR A 10 9.09 -16.82 2.07
N GLN A 11 9.32 -16.71 0.75
CA GLN A 11 8.99 -17.75 -0.21
C GLN A 11 9.90 -18.98 -0.08
N ASP A 12 11.10 -18.83 0.44
CA ASP A 12 12.08 -19.90 0.63
C ASP A 12 11.86 -20.72 1.93
N GLY A 13 10.87 -20.33 2.75
CA GLY A 13 10.34 -21.12 3.87
C GLY A 13 11.18 -21.16 5.15
N GLY A 14 12.24 -20.35 5.27
CA GLY A 14 13.08 -20.28 6.47
C GLY A 14 13.15 -18.91 7.13
N PHE A 15 12.44 -17.91 6.59
CA PHE A 15 12.46 -16.53 7.04
C PHE A 15 11.04 -16.04 7.34
N THR A 16 10.85 -15.43 8.49
CA THR A 16 9.56 -14.99 9.01
C THR A 16 9.47 -13.47 9.11
N ARG A 17 8.28 -12.93 9.39
CA ARG A 17 8.13 -11.51 9.69
C ARG A 17 8.82 -11.09 10.99
N PHE A 18 9.02 -12.01 11.93
CA PHE A 18 9.84 -11.77 13.13
C PHE A 18 11.31 -11.57 12.74
N ASP A 19 11.85 -12.43 11.89
CA ASP A 19 13.22 -12.27 11.36
C ASP A 19 13.39 -10.96 10.57
N ALA A 20 12.36 -10.51 9.87
CA ALA A 20 12.38 -9.22 9.18
C ALA A 20 12.47 -8.03 10.16
N ILE A 21 11.79 -8.13 11.30
CA ILE A 21 11.89 -7.14 12.39
C ILE A 21 13.30 -7.14 12.97
N ASP A 22 13.87 -8.31 13.26
CA ASP A 22 15.23 -8.45 13.79
C ASP A 22 16.26 -7.88 12.80
N LYS A 23 16.13 -8.20 11.50
CA LYS A 23 16.98 -7.64 10.45
C LYS A 23 16.83 -6.12 10.30
N THR A 24 15.64 -5.59 10.47
CA THR A 24 15.41 -4.14 10.48
C THR A 24 16.22 -3.48 11.60
N LYS A 25 16.26 -4.08 12.77
CA LYS A 25 17.09 -3.62 13.90
C LYS A 25 18.57 -3.76 13.62
N GLU A 26 19.00 -4.91 13.09
CA GLU A 26 20.40 -5.18 12.72
C GLU A 26 20.93 -4.14 11.72
N TYR A 27 20.10 -3.70 10.77
CA TYR A 27 20.44 -2.64 9.80
C TYR A 27 20.46 -1.23 10.41
N GLY A 28 20.22 -1.08 11.71
CA GLY A 28 20.28 0.21 12.40
C GLY A 28 19.06 1.10 12.15
N CYS A 29 17.97 0.56 11.61
CA CYS A 29 16.75 1.31 11.40
C CYS A 29 16.04 1.61 12.72
N GLN A 30 15.24 2.68 12.74
CA GLN A 30 14.51 3.13 13.94
C GLN A 30 13.07 2.63 13.96
N GLY A 31 12.55 2.15 12.84
CA GLY A 31 11.18 1.69 12.73
C GLY A 31 10.96 0.63 11.67
N VAL A 32 9.87 -0.09 11.82
CA VAL A 32 9.42 -1.14 10.90
C VAL A 32 7.95 -0.91 10.53
N GLU A 33 7.65 -1.03 9.25
CA GLU A 33 6.27 -1.11 8.75
C GLU A 33 5.82 -2.57 8.75
N LEU A 34 4.64 -2.84 9.30
CA LEU A 34 4.04 -4.16 9.28
C LEU A 34 3.07 -4.31 8.10
N VAL A 35 3.37 -5.24 7.20
CA VAL A 35 2.50 -5.59 6.07
C VAL A 35 1.83 -6.93 6.35
N LEU A 36 0.51 -6.91 6.50
CA LEU A 36 -0.28 -8.09 6.89
C LEU A 36 -1.55 -8.22 6.05
N ASP A 37 -1.94 -9.48 5.85
CA ASP A 37 -3.17 -9.89 5.20
C ASP A 37 -4.05 -10.70 6.18
N ASP A 38 -5.22 -11.13 5.70
CA ASP A 38 -6.14 -11.97 6.49
C ASP A 38 -5.56 -13.36 6.80
N LYS A 39 -4.59 -13.85 5.99
CA LYS A 39 -3.92 -15.13 6.21
C LYS A 39 -2.63 -14.94 7.00
N THR A 40 -2.54 -15.64 8.12
CA THR A 40 -1.34 -15.67 8.96
C THR A 40 -0.55 -16.95 8.70
N PRO A 41 0.79 -16.93 8.77
CA PRO A 41 1.62 -18.11 8.50
C PRO A 41 1.45 -19.23 9.54
N ASP A 42 1.07 -18.90 10.76
CA ASP A 42 0.94 -19.79 11.91
C ASP A 42 -0.49 -20.24 12.20
N GLY A 43 -1.47 -19.75 11.40
CA GLY A 43 -2.88 -20.05 11.58
C GLY A 43 -3.58 -19.30 12.71
N SER A 44 -2.90 -18.37 13.36
CA SER A 44 -3.52 -17.45 14.32
C SER A 44 -4.45 -16.45 13.63
N THR A 45 -5.27 -15.73 14.39
CA THR A 45 -6.05 -14.63 13.82
C THR A 45 -5.14 -13.47 13.41
N PRO A 46 -5.52 -12.65 12.42
CA PRO A 46 -4.75 -11.45 12.04
C PRO A 46 -4.47 -10.52 13.23
N MET A 47 -5.41 -10.38 14.16
CA MET A 47 -5.25 -9.59 15.38
C MET A 47 -4.17 -10.16 16.31
N GLU A 48 -4.18 -11.45 16.58
CA GLU A 48 -3.18 -12.11 17.43
C GLU A 48 -1.80 -12.01 16.83
N TYR A 49 -1.69 -12.28 15.52
CA TYR A 49 -0.42 -12.20 14.81
C TYR A 49 0.15 -10.78 14.76
N ALA A 50 -0.69 -9.79 14.49
CA ALA A 50 -0.29 -8.38 14.49
C ALA A 50 0.21 -7.93 15.87
N LYS A 51 -0.49 -8.31 16.95
CA LYS A 51 -0.08 -8.02 18.33
C LYS A 51 1.28 -8.65 18.67
N ALA A 52 1.51 -9.89 18.24
CA ALA A 52 2.79 -10.57 18.46
C ALA A 52 3.93 -9.85 17.73
N LEU A 53 3.74 -9.49 16.46
CA LEU A 53 4.74 -8.73 15.69
C LEU A 53 4.98 -7.33 16.27
N TYR A 54 3.92 -6.64 16.68
CA TYR A 54 4.03 -5.33 17.31
C TYR A 54 4.83 -5.40 18.63
N ALA A 55 4.51 -6.38 19.49
CA ALA A 55 5.22 -6.58 20.75
C ALA A 55 6.70 -6.86 20.49
N HIS A 56 7.01 -7.76 19.55
CA HIS A 56 8.39 -8.08 19.16
C HIS A 56 9.15 -6.84 18.63
N ALA A 57 8.52 -6.04 17.78
CA ALA A 57 9.12 -4.80 17.30
C ALA A 57 9.45 -3.83 18.47
N LYS A 58 8.54 -3.70 19.44
CA LYS A 58 8.77 -2.83 20.62
C LYS A 58 9.85 -3.39 21.53
N GLU A 59 9.96 -4.71 21.70
CA GLU A 59 11.05 -5.37 22.43
C GLU A 59 12.41 -5.11 21.79
N GLN A 60 12.47 -5.06 20.43
CA GLN A 60 13.67 -4.66 19.68
C GLN A 60 13.93 -3.14 19.74
N GLY A 61 13.07 -2.36 20.36
CA GLY A 61 13.18 -0.89 20.43
C GLY A 61 12.90 -0.21 19.10
N LEU A 62 12.07 -0.83 18.23
CA LEU A 62 11.64 -0.26 16.98
C LEU A 62 10.28 0.45 17.14
N GLU A 63 10.10 1.56 16.43
CA GLU A 63 8.78 2.16 16.24
C GLU A 63 8.02 1.43 15.12
N VAL A 64 6.68 1.41 15.24
CA VAL A 64 5.79 0.89 14.19
C VAL A 64 4.90 2.03 13.72
N PRO A 65 5.37 2.86 12.79
CA PRO A 65 4.65 4.06 12.38
C PRO A 65 3.44 3.80 11.49
N ILE A 66 3.40 2.64 10.83
CA ILE A 66 2.37 2.32 9.86
C ILE A 66 2.10 0.81 9.79
N TYR A 67 0.84 0.50 9.59
CA TYR A 67 0.31 -0.82 9.27
C TYR A 67 -0.21 -0.82 7.84
N THR A 68 0.18 -1.79 7.04
CA THR A 68 -0.19 -1.89 5.62
C THR A 68 -0.99 -3.16 5.35
N THR A 69 -2.11 -3.01 4.66
CA THR A 69 -2.92 -4.12 4.12
C THR A 69 -3.42 -3.76 2.72
N GLY A 70 -3.80 -4.77 1.94
CA GLY A 70 -4.50 -4.53 0.68
C GLY A 70 -5.96 -4.14 0.88
N ALA A 71 -6.57 -3.48 -0.10
CA ALA A 71 -8.02 -3.33 -0.23
C ALA A 71 -8.43 -3.15 -1.69
N ASN A 72 -9.62 -3.59 -2.04
CA ASN A 72 -10.16 -3.41 -3.37
C ASN A 72 -11.68 -3.19 -3.31
N PHE A 73 -12.09 -1.93 -3.38
CA PHE A 73 -13.51 -1.57 -3.33
C PHE A 73 -14.19 -1.65 -4.71
N PHE A 74 -13.43 -1.80 -5.80
CA PHE A 74 -14.02 -1.99 -7.11
C PHE A 74 -14.27 -3.48 -7.39
N VAL A 75 -15.18 -4.05 -6.63
CA VAL A 75 -15.59 -5.46 -6.64
C VAL A 75 -17.11 -5.58 -6.65
N LYS A 76 -17.64 -6.79 -6.73
CA LYS A 76 -19.10 -7.04 -6.73
C LYS A 76 -19.75 -6.77 -5.38
N GLU A 77 -19.02 -6.93 -4.29
CA GLU A 77 -19.50 -6.81 -2.90
C GLU A 77 -18.55 -5.89 -2.10
N PRO A 78 -18.53 -4.59 -2.40
CA PRO A 78 -17.59 -3.65 -1.75
C PRO A 78 -17.88 -3.47 -0.25
N GLU A 79 -19.10 -3.74 0.21
CA GLU A 79 -19.48 -3.71 1.63
C GLU A 79 -18.68 -4.75 2.43
N LYS A 80 -18.50 -5.95 1.89
CA LYS A 80 -17.68 -7.00 2.55
C LYS A 80 -16.21 -6.59 2.63
N GLU A 81 -15.72 -5.90 1.61
CA GLU A 81 -14.37 -5.37 1.63
C GLU A 81 -14.20 -4.25 2.66
N LEU A 82 -15.20 -3.39 2.81
CA LEU A 82 -15.22 -2.39 3.87
C LEU A 82 -15.21 -3.04 5.27
N GLU A 83 -16.06 -4.04 5.50
CA GLU A 83 -16.05 -4.78 6.76
C GLU A 83 -14.69 -5.43 7.05
N ARG A 84 -14.04 -5.98 6.02
CA ARG A 84 -12.70 -6.54 6.13
C ARG A 84 -11.68 -5.46 6.52
N LEU A 85 -11.69 -4.32 5.82
CA LEU A 85 -10.77 -3.21 6.12
C LEU A 85 -11.02 -2.63 7.52
N CYS A 86 -12.27 -2.54 7.98
CA CYS A 86 -12.60 -2.12 9.34
C CYS A 86 -11.94 -3.03 10.39
N ARG A 87 -11.89 -4.35 10.18
CA ARG A 87 -11.15 -5.25 11.09
C ARG A 87 -9.64 -4.94 11.13
N HIS A 88 -9.04 -4.59 10.00
CA HIS A 88 -7.62 -4.16 9.96
C HIS A 88 -7.41 -2.79 10.63
N ILE A 89 -8.38 -1.89 10.52
CA ILE A 89 -8.35 -0.60 11.27
C ILE A 89 -8.40 -0.88 12.78
N ASP A 90 -9.25 -1.82 13.25
CA ASP A 90 -9.29 -2.21 14.66
C ASP A 90 -7.97 -2.82 15.13
N ILE A 91 -7.27 -3.59 14.28
CA ILE A 91 -5.92 -4.12 14.57
C ILE A 91 -4.92 -2.97 14.75
N ALA A 92 -4.92 -1.99 13.83
CA ALA A 92 -4.02 -0.84 13.94
C ALA A 92 -4.27 -0.05 15.22
N ALA A 93 -5.54 0.20 15.54
CA ALA A 93 -5.96 0.90 16.78
C ALA A 93 -5.51 0.15 18.04
N GLU A 94 -5.75 -1.14 18.09
CA GLU A 94 -5.39 -2.00 19.24
C GLU A 94 -3.87 -2.08 19.44
N CYS A 95 -3.10 -2.12 18.36
CA CYS A 95 -1.64 -2.04 18.36
C CYS A 95 -1.11 -0.60 18.53
N LYS A 96 -1.99 0.41 18.66
CA LYS A 96 -1.60 1.82 18.76
C LYS A 96 -0.75 2.31 17.58
N ILE A 97 -0.98 1.76 16.40
CA ILE A 97 -0.31 2.16 15.16
C ILE A 97 -1.10 3.33 14.56
N PRO A 98 -0.51 4.51 14.41
CA PRO A 98 -1.26 5.74 14.09
C PRO A 98 -1.73 5.83 12.65
N LEU A 99 -1.14 5.06 11.74
CA LEU A 99 -1.41 5.14 10.31
C LEU A 99 -1.68 3.75 9.73
N LEU A 100 -2.73 3.64 8.91
CA LEU A 100 -3.04 2.44 8.14
C LEU A 100 -3.04 2.76 6.65
N ARG A 101 -2.22 2.05 5.88
CA ARG A 101 -2.22 2.08 4.42
C ARG A 101 -3.09 0.98 3.87
N HIS A 102 -3.92 1.35 2.88
CA HIS A 102 -4.70 0.40 2.09
C HIS A 102 -4.73 0.79 0.61
N ASP A 103 -4.89 -0.19 -0.28
CA ASP A 103 -5.24 0.09 -1.67
C ASP A 103 -6.70 0.55 -1.79
N VAL A 104 -7.11 0.98 -2.98
CA VAL A 104 -8.48 1.42 -3.25
C VAL A 104 -9.12 0.55 -4.33
N ALA A 105 -8.37 0.27 -5.40
CA ALA A 105 -8.81 -0.58 -6.51
C ALA A 105 -7.61 -1.12 -7.27
N TRP A 106 -7.63 -2.42 -7.60
CA TRP A 106 -6.56 -3.09 -8.34
C TRP A 106 -6.82 -3.20 -9.84
N GLY A 107 -8.04 -2.90 -10.27
CA GLY A 107 -8.46 -3.01 -11.67
C GLY A 107 -9.94 -3.27 -11.82
N TYR A 108 -10.35 -3.71 -12.98
CA TYR A 108 -11.74 -4.08 -13.24
C TYR A 108 -11.94 -5.55 -12.86
N TYR A 109 -12.95 -5.84 -12.04
CA TYR A 109 -13.25 -7.21 -11.63
C TYR A 109 -13.69 -8.09 -12.82
N GLU A 110 -13.50 -9.38 -12.70
CA GLU A 110 -13.89 -10.35 -13.72
C GLU A 110 -15.40 -10.29 -14.00
N GLY A 111 -15.74 -10.20 -15.29
CA GLY A 111 -17.12 -10.03 -15.74
C GLY A 111 -17.64 -8.59 -15.71
N TYR A 112 -16.79 -7.60 -15.45
CA TYR A 112 -17.20 -6.19 -15.59
C TYR A 112 -17.50 -5.86 -17.05
N THR A 113 -18.73 -5.43 -17.34
CA THR A 113 -19.23 -5.10 -18.69
C THR A 113 -19.38 -3.60 -18.94
N GLY A 114 -19.13 -2.78 -17.93
CA GLY A 114 -19.25 -1.32 -18.06
C GLY A 114 -18.09 -0.68 -18.82
N ILE A 115 -18.19 0.63 -19.02
CA ILE A 115 -17.11 1.43 -19.63
C ILE A 115 -15.89 1.41 -18.71
N LYS A 116 -14.76 0.94 -19.24
CA LYS A 116 -13.47 0.92 -18.51
C LYS A 116 -12.90 2.34 -18.41
N SER A 117 -13.28 3.04 -17.35
CA SER A 117 -12.86 4.39 -17.04
C SER A 117 -12.44 4.47 -15.58
N TYR A 118 -11.23 5.01 -15.31
CA TYR A 118 -10.78 5.23 -13.92
C TYR A 118 -11.71 6.18 -13.16
N LYS A 119 -12.36 7.13 -13.84
CA LYS A 119 -13.35 8.03 -13.22
C LYS A 119 -14.55 7.28 -12.67
N LYS A 120 -15.04 6.27 -13.43
CA LYS A 120 -16.12 5.38 -12.94
C LYS A 120 -15.67 4.55 -11.72
N VAL A 121 -14.41 4.17 -11.68
CA VAL A 121 -13.85 3.50 -10.49
C VAL A 121 -13.83 4.46 -9.32
N ILE A 122 -13.32 5.68 -9.47
CA ILE A 122 -13.32 6.71 -8.41
C ILE A 122 -14.75 6.95 -7.88
N GLU A 123 -15.72 7.20 -8.78
CA GLU A 123 -17.12 7.38 -8.39
C GLU A 123 -17.65 6.22 -7.51
N ALA A 124 -17.31 4.99 -7.86
CA ALA A 124 -17.79 3.79 -7.16
C ALA A 124 -17.11 3.57 -5.80
N VAL A 125 -15.79 3.86 -5.68
CA VAL A 125 -15.02 3.51 -4.48
C VAL A 125 -15.00 4.61 -3.41
N VAL A 126 -15.16 5.87 -3.79
CA VAL A 126 -15.12 7.03 -2.88
C VAL A 126 -16.03 6.89 -1.65
N PRO A 127 -17.29 6.43 -1.76
CA PRO A 127 -18.13 6.26 -0.58
C PRO A 127 -17.55 5.30 0.46
N PHE A 128 -16.88 4.24 0.02
CA PHE A 128 -16.27 3.22 0.90
C PHE A 128 -14.97 3.74 1.53
N VAL A 129 -14.14 4.44 0.75
CA VAL A 129 -12.92 5.08 1.28
C VAL A 129 -13.26 6.12 2.35
N ARG A 130 -14.31 6.94 2.14
CA ARG A 130 -14.79 7.89 3.15
C ARG A 130 -15.27 7.19 4.42
N GLN A 131 -16.05 6.11 4.29
CA GLN A 131 -16.53 5.35 5.43
C GLN A 131 -15.37 4.72 6.21
N ALA A 132 -14.37 4.16 5.52
CA ALA A 132 -13.17 3.61 6.15
C ALA A 132 -12.37 4.71 6.89
N ALA A 133 -12.20 5.89 6.28
CA ALA A 133 -11.49 7.01 6.88
C ALA A 133 -12.21 7.56 8.13
N GLU A 134 -13.55 7.63 8.09
CA GLU A 134 -14.35 8.05 9.24
C GLU A 134 -14.30 7.00 10.37
N TYR A 135 -14.44 5.72 10.04
CA TYR A 135 -14.32 4.63 11.00
C TYR A 135 -12.95 4.61 11.70
N ALA A 136 -11.89 4.86 10.95
CA ALA A 136 -10.54 4.97 11.48
C ALA A 136 -10.35 6.22 12.36
N ARG A 137 -10.92 7.36 11.97
CA ARG A 137 -10.89 8.60 12.76
C ARG A 137 -11.45 8.39 14.17
N GLU A 138 -12.57 7.69 14.29
CA GLU A 138 -13.19 7.36 15.58
C GLU A 138 -12.30 6.50 16.47
N ARG A 139 -11.30 5.81 15.89
CA ARG A 139 -10.35 4.91 16.57
C ARG A 139 -8.96 5.50 16.74
N GLY A 140 -8.78 6.77 16.37
CA GLY A 140 -7.49 7.46 16.45
C GLY A 140 -6.45 6.97 15.44
N VAL A 141 -6.89 6.32 14.35
CA VAL A 141 -6.05 5.85 13.25
C VAL A 141 -6.31 6.73 12.04
N LYS A 142 -5.26 7.20 11.36
CA LYS A 142 -5.37 7.86 10.05
C LYS A 142 -5.26 6.80 8.95
N THR A 143 -6.04 6.93 7.87
CA THR A 143 -5.89 6.07 6.69
C THR A 143 -5.14 6.79 5.58
N CYS A 144 -4.48 6.02 4.73
CA CYS A 144 -3.87 6.52 3.50
C CYS A 144 -3.89 5.46 2.40
N SER A 145 -3.81 5.92 1.16
CA SER A 145 -3.63 5.03 0.02
C SER A 145 -2.34 5.35 -0.72
N GLU A 146 -1.77 4.33 -1.34
CA GLU A 146 -0.53 4.39 -2.09
C GLU A 146 -0.83 4.53 -3.60
N ASN A 147 0.05 5.16 -4.35
CA ASN A 147 0.09 5.14 -5.81
C ASN A 147 0.53 3.75 -6.31
N HIS A 148 -0.41 2.79 -6.29
CA HIS A 148 -0.16 1.38 -6.54
C HIS A 148 -1.23 0.75 -7.44
N GLY A 149 -0.90 -0.34 -8.15
CA GLY A 149 -1.88 -1.19 -8.85
C GLY A 149 -2.28 -0.71 -10.26
N TYR A 150 -1.50 0.12 -10.93
CA TYR A 150 -1.68 0.62 -12.30
C TYR A 150 -2.90 1.51 -12.55
N LEU A 151 -4.04 1.25 -11.91
CA LEU A 151 -5.29 1.94 -12.22
C LEU A 151 -5.33 3.35 -11.63
N LEU A 152 -5.05 3.49 -10.34
CA LEU A 152 -4.97 4.74 -9.60
C LEU A 152 -3.53 4.93 -9.11
N GLN A 153 -2.61 5.28 -10.02
CA GLN A 153 -1.19 5.28 -9.72
C GLN A 153 -0.46 6.53 -10.21
N ASP A 154 -0.86 7.12 -11.35
CA ASP A 154 -0.29 8.40 -11.78
C ASP A 154 -0.83 9.57 -10.93
N SER A 155 -0.05 10.66 -10.89
CA SER A 155 -0.36 11.81 -10.04
C SER A 155 -1.72 12.43 -10.34
N ALA A 156 -2.11 12.52 -11.61
CA ALA A 156 -3.39 13.11 -12.01
C ALA A 156 -4.58 12.32 -11.47
N ARG A 157 -4.53 10.97 -11.54
CA ARG A 157 -5.61 10.12 -11.02
C ARG A 157 -5.63 10.10 -9.50
N MET A 158 -4.45 10.16 -8.86
CA MET A 158 -4.37 10.28 -7.40
C MET A 158 -4.94 11.60 -6.91
N LEU A 159 -4.66 12.73 -7.59
CA LEU A 159 -5.27 14.02 -7.27
C LEU A 159 -6.80 13.99 -7.40
N GLU A 160 -7.33 13.39 -8.47
CA GLU A 160 -8.78 13.22 -8.63
C GLU A 160 -9.38 12.35 -7.51
N LEU A 161 -8.68 11.29 -7.08
CA LEU A 161 -9.13 10.45 -5.96
C LEU A 161 -9.15 11.25 -4.66
N PHE A 162 -8.07 11.95 -4.31
CA PHE A 162 -8.01 12.73 -3.07
C PHE A 162 -9.04 13.84 -3.04
N ALA A 163 -9.20 14.59 -4.14
CA ALA A 163 -10.23 15.61 -4.27
C ALA A 163 -11.65 15.05 -4.14
N ALA A 164 -11.89 13.84 -4.69
CA ALA A 164 -13.19 13.20 -4.59
C ALA A 164 -13.45 12.60 -3.19
N VAL A 165 -12.44 12.06 -2.52
CA VAL A 165 -12.57 11.56 -1.14
C VAL A 165 -12.78 12.70 -0.16
N ASP A 166 -12.03 13.79 -0.28
CA ASP A 166 -12.18 15.02 0.52
C ASP A 166 -12.45 14.74 2.01
N HIS A 167 -11.52 14.05 2.67
CA HIS A 167 -11.66 13.65 4.06
C HIS A 167 -10.39 13.95 4.86
N PRO A 168 -10.46 14.67 6.00
CA PRO A 168 -9.26 15.12 6.74
C PRO A 168 -8.45 13.98 7.35
N ASN A 169 -9.08 12.82 7.57
CA ASN A 169 -8.42 11.62 8.10
C ASN A 169 -7.92 10.66 7.01
N TYR A 170 -7.83 11.13 5.77
CA TYR A 170 -7.32 10.37 4.63
C TYR A 170 -6.13 11.08 4.01
N GLY A 171 -5.08 10.34 3.63
CA GLY A 171 -3.86 10.91 3.08
C GLY A 171 -3.20 10.03 2.02
N PHE A 172 -2.01 10.44 1.61
CA PHE A 172 -1.23 9.78 0.57
C PHE A 172 0.03 9.14 1.16
N LEU A 173 0.19 7.83 0.94
CA LEU A 173 1.47 7.18 1.03
C LEU A 173 2.16 7.28 -0.33
N CYS A 174 3.19 8.10 -0.41
CA CYS A 174 3.95 8.34 -1.63
C CYS A 174 5.03 7.27 -1.81
N ASP A 175 4.80 6.27 -2.65
CA ASP A 175 5.88 5.44 -3.16
C ASP A 175 6.51 6.14 -4.37
N MET A 176 7.69 6.71 -4.14
CA MET A 176 8.36 7.56 -5.14
C MET A 176 8.68 6.80 -6.43
N GLY A 177 9.06 5.52 -6.32
CA GLY A 177 9.42 4.69 -7.49
C GLY A 177 8.22 4.23 -8.30
N ASN A 178 7.05 4.16 -7.71
CA ASN A 178 5.85 3.65 -8.39
C ASN A 178 5.36 4.54 -9.55
N PHE A 179 5.72 5.81 -9.60
CA PHE A 179 5.39 6.67 -10.74
C PHE A 179 6.06 6.21 -12.04
N THR A 180 7.26 5.64 -11.98
CA THR A 180 7.93 5.03 -13.15
C THR A 180 7.11 3.89 -13.77
N VAL A 181 6.31 3.20 -12.97
CA VAL A 181 5.44 2.10 -13.44
C VAL A 181 4.41 2.58 -14.46
N VAL A 182 4.02 3.85 -14.38
CA VAL A 182 3.01 4.49 -15.21
C VAL A 182 3.57 5.56 -16.14
N ASP A 183 4.87 5.50 -16.42
CA ASP A 183 5.62 6.39 -17.31
C ASP A 183 5.66 7.86 -16.87
N GLU A 184 5.56 8.11 -15.57
CA GLU A 184 5.56 9.47 -15.04
C GLU A 184 6.92 9.81 -14.40
N ASP A 185 7.35 11.07 -14.55
CA ASP A 185 8.53 11.59 -13.85
C ASP A 185 8.26 11.68 -12.35
N CYS A 186 9.07 10.96 -11.57
CA CYS A 186 8.86 10.82 -10.14
C CYS A 186 8.93 12.15 -9.38
N ALA A 187 9.86 13.05 -9.76
CA ALA A 187 10.02 14.33 -9.07
C ALA A 187 8.81 15.26 -9.33
N THR A 188 8.32 15.28 -10.55
CA THR A 188 7.14 16.04 -10.93
C THR A 188 5.90 15.52 -10.21
N ALA A 189 5.71 14.20 -10.17
CA ALA A 189 4.56 13.56 -9.52
C ALA A 189 4.56 13.78 -8.00
N VAL A 190 5.69 13.60 -7.34
CA VAL A 190 5.85 13.88 -5.89
C VAL A 190 5.52 15.34 -5.60
N SER A 191 6.02 16.27 -6.40
CA SER A 191 5.72 17.70 -6.23
C SER A 191 4.23 18.01 -6.36
N ALA A 192 3.55 17.40 -7.34
CA ALA A 192 2.12 17.61 -7.56
C ALA A 192 1.24 17.11 -6.40
N LEU A 193 1.69 16.08 -5.68
CA LEU A 193 0.93 15.43 -4.60
C LEU A 193 1.41 15.81 -3.19
N SER A 194 2.38 16.74 -3.07
CA SER A 194 3.08 17.05 -1.81
C SER A 194 2.14 17.35 -0.63
N ASP A 195 1.05 18.06 -0.87
CA ASP A 195 0.10 18.49 0.16
C ASP A 195 -0.69 17.33 0.80
N TYR A 196 -0.74 16.17 0.13
CA TYR A 196 -1.47 14.99 0.60
C TYR A 196 -0.57 13.97 1.32
N ILE A 197 0.77 14.11 1.21
CA ILE A 197 1.72 13.10 1.69
C ILE A 197 1.71 13.02 3.22
N VAL A 198 1.45 11.82 3.73
CA VAL A 198 1.50 11.50 5.17
C VAL A 198 2.56 10.44 5.48
N HIS A 199 3.02 9.70 4.48
CA HIS A 199 4.09 8.71 4.57
C HIS A 199 4.80 8.55 3.23
N VAL A 200 6.03 8.03 3.23
CA VAL A 200 6.84 7.86 2.02
C VAL A 200 7.47 6.47 1.97
N HIS A 201 7.34 5.80 0.84
CA HIS A 201 8.19 4.68 0.47
C HIS A 201 9.31 5.14 -0.47
N ALA A 202 10.53 5.01 -0.02
CA ALA A 202 11.72 5.33 -0.81
C ALA A 202 12.15 4.12 -1.66
N LYS A 203 11.28 3.75 -2.60
CA LYS A 203 11.56 2.70 -3.58
C LYS A 203 12.35 3.29 -4.74
N ASP A 204 13.39 2.60 -5.17
CA ASP A 204 14.12 2.94 -6.39
C ASP A 204 13.93 1.89 -7.48
N MET A 205 14.16 2.29 -8.72
CA MET A 205 13.95 1.47 -9.90
C MET A 205 15.13 1.53 -10.84
N LEU A 206 15.57 0.35 -11.32
CA LEU A 206 16.40 0.27 -12.51
C LEU A 206 15.50 0.51 -13.74
N VAL A 207 15.86 1.50 -14.56
CA VAL A 207 15.07 1.91 -15.71
C VAL A 207 15.87 1.77 -17.00
N ARG A 208 15.26 1.21 -18.03
CA ARG A 208 15.76 1.14 -19.39
C ARG A 208 14.69 1.58 -20.39
N SER A 209 15.10 2.10 -21.53
CA SER A 209 14.15 2.44 -22.60
C SER A 209 13.30 1.25 -23.00
N GLY A 210 12.00 1.45 -23.16
CA GLY A 210 11.08 0.44 -23.67
C GLY A 210 11.36 0.01 -25.11
N MET A 211 12.18 0.78 -25.83
CA MET A 211 12.66 0.43 -27.18
C MET A 211 13.81 -0.59 -27.14
N ASN A 212 14.41 -0.87 -25.98
CA ASN A 212 15.45 -1.86 -25.83
C ASN A 212 14.86 -3.28 -25.82
N PHE A 213 15.73 -4.28 -26.03
CA PHE A 213 15.34 -5.67 -25.81
C PHE A 213 14.91 -5.89 -24.36
N ASP A 214 14.03 -6.85 -24.15
CA ASP A 214 13.64 -7.32 -22.84
C ASP A 214 14.89 -7.62 -22.00
N PRO A 215 15.11 -6.92 -20.88
CA PRO A 215 16.29 -7.14 -20.04
C PRO A 215 16.25 -8.47 -19.27
N GLY A 216 15.15 -9.21 -19.33
CA GLY A 216 14.99 -10.53 -18.71
C GLY A 216 14.32 -10.49 -17.35
N LYS A 217 14.55 -11.54 -16.57
CA LYS A 217 13.90 -11.76 -15.27
C LYS A 217 14.09 -10.57 -14.31
N GLY A 218 13.00 -10.15 -13.70
CA GLY A 218 12.98 -9.04 -12.73
C GLY A 218 12.63 -7.69 -13.34
N TYR A 219 12.54 -7.59 -14.67
CA TYR A 219 12.04 -6.41 -15.34
C TYR A 219 10.61 -6.59 -15.81
N ASN A 220 9.86 -5.49 -15.76
CA ASN A 220 8.51 -5.41 -16.29
C ASN A 220 8.38 -4.13 -17.12
N LEU A 221 7.58 -4.19 -18.18
CA LEU A 221 7.29 -3.02 -18.98
C LEU A 221 6.36 -2.06 -18.20
N SER A 222 6.59 -0.76 -18.31
CA SER A 222 5.70 0.25 -17.77
C SER A 222 4.33 0.24 -18.46
N ARG A 223 3.31 0.86 -17.86
CA ARG A 223 1.94 0.87 -18.38
C ARG A 223 1.84 1.38 -19.84
N GLY A 224 2.56 2.43 -20.16
CA GLY A 224 2.59 3.01 -21.51
C GLY A 224 3.65 2.41 -22.44
N GLY A 225 4.49 1.50 -21.92
CA GLY A 225 5.55 0.84 -22.69
C GLY A 225 6.81 1.67 -22.91
N ASN A 226 6.93 2.81 -22.25
CA ASN A 226 8.08 3.69 -22.46
C ASN A 226 9.34 3.23 -21.70
N TYR A 227 9.17 2.42 -20.65
CA TYR A 227 10.29 1.96 -19.82
C TYR A 227 10.19 0.47 -19.49
N TRP A 228 11.33 -0.24 -19.55
CA TRP A 228 11.57 -1.44 -18.78
C TRP A 228 12.03 -1.04 -17.40
N ARG A 229 11.41 -1.56 -16.37
CA ARG A 229 11.72 -1.26 -14.98
C ARG A 229 11.93 -2.52 -14.15
N GLY A 230 12.95 -2.51 -13.31
CA GLY A 230 13.20 -3.49 -12.28
C GLY A 230 13.33 -2.81 -10.92
N THR A 231 12.84 -3.43 -9.86
CA THR A 231 13.00 -2.92 -8.50
C THR A 231 14.43 -3.21 -8.02
N ILE A 232 15.07 -2.22 -7.41
CA ILE A 232 16.35 -2.39 -6.71
C ILE A 232 16.09 -3.01 -5.34
#